data_8e8526d7d03c0f915157a8f319d73899
#
_entry.id   8e8526d7d03c0f915157a8f319d73899
#
_cell.length_a   1.000
_cell.length_b   1.000
_cell.length_c   1.000
_cell.angle_alpha   90.00
_cell.angle_beta   90.00
_cell.angle_gamma   90.00
#
_symmetry.space_group_name_H-M   'P 1'
#
loop_
_entity.id
_entity.type
_entity.pdbx_description
1 polymer ?
#
loop_
_entity_poly.entity_id
_entity_poly.type
_entity_poly.pdbx_seq_one_letter_code
_entity_poly.pdbx_strand_id
1 'polypeptide(L)'
;MTDIALTLAQDRLLRPGGLDTAGLERTFGQLLGPGVDFGDLYFQHARRESWSVEDGIVKDGAHSIEQGVGVRAISGEKTGFAYSDDIHADALLAAAQSARAISREGGAQSGRSLLRGHARALYPALDPIDGIGNEAKVEVLKRLDGYLRAADPRVKQVMVSLSGGVDTVLIARSDGVLGADVRPLVRLNVQVIVEHNGRRESGYAGGGGRYGYEALFADGRPEAFAREALRQALVNLEAVPAPAGVMPVVLGPGWPGVLLHEAVGHGLEGDFNRKGTSVYAGRIGERVAAPGVTIVDDGTLDGRRGSLNIDDEGHPTQCTTLIEDGILVGYMQDSLNARLMGMAPTGNGRRESFAHLTMPRMTNTYMRAGQHDPQEMIRSVKKGLYAVNFGGGQVDITSGKYVFSATEAYLIEDGRITTPVKGATLIGNGPETMQKVRMVGNDLGLDEGVGICGKDGQSVPVGVGQPSLLIEGITVGGTQA
;
A
#
# COMPACT_ATOMS: atom_id res chain seq x y z
N MET A 1 -24.08 -4.03 -7.68
CA MET A 1 -22.66 -4.34 -7.96
C MET A 1 -22.15 -5.56 -7.16
N THR A 2 -22.52 -5.74 -5.92
CA THR A 2 -22.13 -6.90 -5.10
C THR A 2 -22.51 -8.27 -5.69
N ASP A 3 -23.63 -8.35 -6.43
CA ASP A 3 -24.05 -9.58 -7.11
C ASP A 3 -23.12 -9.96 -8.26
N ILE A 4 -22.60 -8.98 -8.98
CA ILE A 4 -21.70 -9.21 -10.11
C ILE A 4 -20.38 -9.83 -9.63
N ALA A 5 -19.76 -9.27 -8.58
CA ALA A 5 -18.51 -9.79 -8.06
C ALA A 5 -18.64 -11.22 -7.54
N LEU A 6 -19.72 -11.53 -6.80
CA LEU A 6 -19.97 -12.87 -6.30
C LEU A 6 -20.22 -13.87 -7.44
N THR A 7 -21.02 -13.50 -8.44
CA THR A 7 -21.28 -14.34 -9.61
C THR A 7 -19.98 -14.61 -10.37
N LEU A 8 -19.19 -13.57 -10.67
CA LEU A 8 -17.91 -13.73 -11.36
C LEU A 8 -16.93 -14.61 -10.57
N ALA A 9 -16.86 -14.43 -9.25
CA ALA A 9 -15.99 -15.24 -8.40
C ALA A 9 -16.45 -16.71 -8.37
N GLN A 10 -17.73 -16.99 -8.24
CA GLN A 10 -18.25 -18.37 -8.29
C GLN A 10 -18.00 -19.02 -9.66
N ASP A 11 -18.22 -18.28 -10.75
CA ASP A 11 -18.01 -18.78 -12.12
C ASP A 11 -16.54 -19.09 -12.40
N ARG A 12 -15.64 -18.28 -11.88
CA ARG A 12 -14.20 -18.41 -12.13
C ARG A 12 -13.48 -19.34 -11.17
N LEU A 13 -13.90 -19.37 -9.90
CA LEU A 13 -13.16 -20.05 -8.84
C LEU A 13 -13.82 -21.37 -8.38
N LEU A 14 -15.15 -21.49 -8.40
CA LEU A 14 -15.82 -22.67 -7.87
C LEU A 14 -16.30 -23.62 -8.96
N ARG A 15 -17.02 -23.12 -9.96
CA ARG A 15 -17.66 -23.96 -10.98
C ARG A 15 -16.69 -24.82 -11.80
N PRO A 16 -15.50 -24.32 -12.23
CA PRO A 16 -14.56 -25.15 -12.98
C PRO A 16 -14.11 -26.39 -12.21
N GLY A 17 -13.98 -26.30 -10.87
CA GLY A 17 -13.63 -27.41 -9.99
C GLY A 17 -14.83 -28.22 -9.47
N GLY A 18 -16.03 -27.97 -9.98
CA GLY A 18 -17.24 -28.63 -9.53
C GLY A 18 -17.65 -28.29 -8.09
N LEU A 19 -17.20 -27.14 -7.58
CA LEU A 19 -17.51 -26.64 -6.23
C LEU A 19 -18.74 -25.73 -6.25
N ASP A 20 -19.48 -25.80 -5.16
CA ASP A 20 -20.61 -24.95 -4.84
C ASP A 20 -20.60 -24.58 -3.34
N THR A 21 -21.53 -23.76 -2.91
CA THR A 21 -21.65 -23.35 -1.50
C THR A 21 -21.79 -24.56 -0.56
N ALA A 22 -22.51 -25.58 -0.95
CA ALA A 22 -22.64 -26.82 -0.15
C ALA A 22 -21.31 -27.57 -0.04
N GLY A 23 -20.48 -27.55 -1.09
CA GLY A 23 -19.09 -28.04 -1.06
C GLY A 23 -18.22 -27.32 -0.05
N LEU A 24 -18.32 -25.99 0.03
CA LEU A 24 -17.60 -25.19 1.02
C LEU A 24 -18.07 -25.50 2.44
N GLU A 25 -19.37 -25.63 2.66
CA GLU A 25 -19.94 -26.02 3.96
C GLU A 25 -19.46 -27.43 4.41
N ARG A 26 -19.37 -28.39 3.48
CA ARG A 26 -18.79 -29.72 3.77
C ARG A 26 -17.30 -29.62 4.15
N THR A 27 -16.55 -28.72 3.51
CA THR A 27 -15.13 -28.47 3.85
C THR A 27 -15.00 -27.94 5.27
N PHE A 28 -15.86 -26.99 5.67
CA PHE A 28 -15.90 -26.54 7.06
C PHE A 28 -16.24 -27.69 8.04
N GLY A 29 -17.06 -28.60 7.67
CA GLY A 29 -17.34 -29.83 8.48
C GLY A 29 -16.10 -30.68 8.74
N GLN A 30 -15.10 -30.64 7.83
CA GLN A 30 -13.81 -31.33 8.00
C GLN A 30 -12.78 -30.45 8.72
N LEU A 31 -12.77 -29.14 8.44
CA LEU A 31 -11.85 -28.17 9.03
C LEU A 31 -12.13 -27.94 10.51
N LEU A 32 -13.39 -27.72 10.84
CA LEU A 32 -13.87 -27.50 12.21
C LEU A 32 -14.02 -28.83 12.92
N GLY A 33 -13.43 -28.96 14.05
CA GLY A 33 -13.52 -30.14 14.90
C GLY A 33 -13.02 -29.79 16.28
N PRO A 34 -12.90 -30.77 17.19
CA PRO A 34 -12.31 -30.51 18.49
C PRO A 34 -10.99 -29.82 18.33
N GLY A 35 -10.86 -28.62 18.90
CA GLY A 35 -9.65 -27.85 18.87
C GLY A 35 -9.56 -26.74 17.82
N VAL A 36 -10.58 -26.48 17.02
CA VAL A 36 -10.59 -25.36 16.06
C VAL A 36 -11.70 -24.37 16.39
N ASP A 37 -11.34 -23.10 16.64
CA ASP A 37 -12.28 -22.04 17.00
C ASP A 37 -12.88 -21.35 15.79
N PHE A 38 -12.12 -21.26 14.69
CA PHE A 38 -12.50 -20.53 13.49
C PHE A 38 -11.74 -21.08 12.27
N GLY A 39 -12.34 -20.98 11.09
CA GLY A 39 -11.69 -21.30 9.83
C GLY A 39 -12.15 -20.40 8.70
N ASP A 40 -11.28 -20.17 7.74
CA ASP A 40 -11.62 -19.52 6.48
C ASP A 40 -10.96 -20.19 5.27
N LEU A 41 -11.59 -19.97 4.13
CA LEU A 41 -11.16 -20.38 2.81
C LEU A 41 -11.02 -19.14 1.95
N TYR A 42 -9.83 -18.89 1.42
CA TYR A 42 -9.54 -17.77 0.53
C TYR A 42 -9.19 -18.29 -0.85
N PHE A 43 -10.08 -18.10 -1.79
CA PHE A 43 -9.87 -18.45 -3.19
C PHE A 43 -9.41 -17.21 -3.95
N GLN A 44 -8.46 -17.39 -4.85
CA GLN A 44 -7.95 -16.33 -5.71
C GLN A 44 -7.72 -16.85 -7.13
N HIS A 45 -8.06 -16.00 -8.10
CA HIS A 45 -7.61 -16.09 -9.48
C HIS A 45 -7.04 -14.73 -9.85
N ALA A 46 -5.76 -14.68 -10.16
CA ALA A 46 -5.02 -13.49 -10.51
C ALA A 46 -4.60 -13.54 -11.98
N ARG A 47 -4.87 -12.47 -12.74
CA ARG A 47 -4.28 -12.21 -14.05
C ARG A 47 -3.37 -11.00 -13.94
N ARG A 48 -2.19 -11.07 -14.51
CA ARG A 48 -1.22 -9.98 -14.53
C ARG A 48 -0.64 -9.81 -15.91
N GLU A 49 -0.32 -8.58 -16.27
CA GLU A 49 0.53 -8.26 -17.41
C GLU A 49 1.52 -7.15 -17.08
N SER A 50 2.61 -7.13 -17.79
CA SER A 50 3.57 -6.04 -17.76
C SER A 50 4.16 -5.80 -19.14
N TRP A 51 4.47 -4.53 -19.41
CA TRP A 51 5.09 -4.06 -20.64
C TRP A 51 6.20 -3.09 -20.29
N SER A 52 7.34 -3.18 -20.93
CA SER A 52 8.41 -2.20 -20.76
C SER A 52 9.00 -1.78 -22.10
N VAL A 53 9.28 -0.48 -22.18
CA VAL A 53 10.00 0.14 -23.30
C VAL A 53 11.21 0.87 -22.74
N GLU A 54 12.36 0.63 -23.31
CA GLU A 54 13.59 1.33 -23.03
C GLU A 54 14.20 1.82 -24.32
N ASP A 55 14.47 3.11 -24.40
CA ASP A 55 15.05 3.76 -25.57
C ASP A 55 14.30 3.45 -26.89
N GLY A 56 12.95 3.52 -26.83
CA GLY A 56 12.06 3.23 -27.96
C GLY A 56 11.91 1.76 -28.32
N ILE A 57 12.63 0.85 -27.64
CA ILE A 57 12.64 -0.59 -27.91
C ILE A 57 11.80 -1.31 -26.83
N VAL A 58 10.86 -2.14 -27.25
CA VAL A 58 10.15 -3.04 -26.34
C VAL A 58 11.14 -4.05 -25.76
N LYS A 59 11.32 -4.04 -24.46
CA LYS A 59 12.24 -4.94 -23.75
C LYS A 59 11.55 -6.18 -23.21
N ASP A 60 10.33 -5.99 -22.74
CA ASP A 60 9.59 -7.07 -22.12
C ASP A 60 8.09 -6.91 -22.34
N GLY A 61 7.40 -8.04 -22.45
CA GLY A 61 5.95 -8.16 -22.44
C GLY A 61 5.60 -9.49 -21.81
N ALA A 62 5.09 -9.48 -20.58
CA ALA A 62 4.78 -10.68 -19.81
C ALA A 62 3.30 -10.76 -19.48
N HIS A 63 2.80 -12.01 -19.46
CA HIS A 63 1.48 -12.37 -18.97
C HIS A 63 1.61 -13.52 -17.99
N SER A 64 0.87 -13.45 -16.86
CA SER A 64 0.73 -14.58 -15.94
C SER A 64 -0.69 -14.76 -15.48
N ILE A 65 -1.04 -16.00 -15.16
CA ILE A 65 -2.28 -16.39 -14.51
C ILE A 65 -1.90 -17.30 -13.36
N GLU A 66 -2.40 -16.97 -12.17
CA GLU A 66 -2.22 -17.73 -10.96
C GLU A 66 -3.58 -17.94 -10.30
N GLN A 67 -3.81 -19.12 -9.75
CA GLN A 67 -5.03 -19.41 -9.01
C GLN A 67 -4.76 -20.40 -7.90
N GLY A 68 -5.64 -20.42 -6.91
CA GLY A 68 -5.56 -21.39 -5.84
C GLY A 68 -6.46 -21.05 -4.68
N VAL A 69 -6.33 -21.84 -3.62
CA VAL A 69 -7.06 -21.68 -2.37
C VAL A 69 -6.14 -21.79 -1.17
N GLY A 70 -6.22 -20.84 -0.26
CA GLY A 70 -5.64 -20.90 1.08
C GLY A 70 -6.69 -21.33 2.09
N VAL A 71 -6.36 -22.26 2.95
CA VAL A 71 -7.20 -22.77 4.01
C VAL A 71 -6.55 -22.49 5.36
N ARG A 72 -7.26 -21.78 6.22
CA ARG A 72 -6.77 -21.41 7.55
C ARG A 72 -7.66 -21.97 8.63
N ALA A 73 -7.05 -22.54 9.67
CA ALA A 73 -7.70 -22.98 10.90
C ALA A 73 -7.08 -22.25 12.11
N ILE A 74 -7.90 -21.70 12.98
CA ILE A 74 -7.45 -20.97 14.17
C ILE A 74 -7.88 -21.73 15.43
N SER A 75 -6.94 -21.87 16.36
CA SER A 75 -7.09 -22.54 17.63
C SER A 75 -6.42 -21.70 18.72
N GLY A 76 -7.20 -20.95 19.51
CA GLY A 76 -6.64 -19.98 20.45
C GLY A 76 -5.79 -18.94 19.73
N GLU A 77 -4.48 -18.94 19.99
CA GLU A 77 -3.49 -18.08 19.30
C GLU A 77 -2.81 -18.75 18.11
N LYS A 78 -2.96 -20.06 17.97
CA LYS A 78 -2.30 -20.85 16.93
C LYS A 78 -3.08 -20.79 15.62
N THR A 79 -2.36 -20.72 14.52
CA THR A 79 -2.89 -20.74 13.17
C THR A 79 -2.31 -21.91 12.41
N GLY A 80 -3.17 -22.82 11.95
CA GLY A 80 -2.84 -23.81 10.95
C GLY A 80 -3.20 -23.28 9.56
N PHE A 81 -2.31 -23.47 8.60
CA PHE A 81 -2.48 -23.00 7.24
C PHE A 81 -1.97 -24.00 6.23
N ALA A 82 -2.75 -24.20 5.19
CA ALA A 82 -2.36 -24.96 4.01
C ALA A 82 -2.96 -24.31 2.77
N TYR A 83 -2.35 -24.53 1.60
CA TYR A 83 -2.86 -24.03 0.33
C TYR A 83 -2.71 -25.03 -0.78
N SER A 84 -3.44 -24.82 -1.89
CA SER A 84 -3.34 -25.60 -3.11
C SER A 84 -3.57 -24.70 -4.33
N ASP A 85 -2.82 -24.95 -5.40
CA ASP A 85 -3.02 -24.34 -6.71
C ASP A 85 -4.24 -24.94 -7.43
N ASP A 86 -4.63 -26.16 -7.04
CA ASP A 86 -5.82 -26.83 -7.55
C ASP A 86 -7.06 -26.46 -6.75
N ILE A 87 -8.10 -26.02 -7.47
CA ILE A 87 -9.41 -25.65 -6.89
C ILE A 87 -10.43 -26.73 -7.24
N HIS A 88 -10.39 -27.86 -6.54
CA HIS A 88 -11.40 -28.94 -6.62
C HIS A 88 -11.63 -29.57 -5.23
N ALA A 89 -12.68 -30.37 -5.11
CA ALA A 89 -13.13 -30.86 -3.81
C ALA A 89 -12.05 -31.65 -3.03
N ASP A 90 -11.30 -32.52 -3.68
CA ASP A 90 -10.30 -33.37 -3.01
C ASP A 90 -9.12 -32.55 -2.52
N ALA A 91 -8.62 -31.61 -3.34
CA ALA A 91 -7.53 -30.69 -2.96
C ALA A 91 -7.94 -29.80 -1.77
N LEU A 92 -9.16 -29.28 -1.80
CA LEU A 92 -9.70 -28.45 -0.73
C LEU A 92 -9.84 -29.23 0.58
N LEU A 93 -10.32 -30.49 0.53
CA LEU A 93 -10.41 -31.36 1.70
C LEU A 93 -9.03 -31.74 2.26
N ALA A 94 -8.06 -32.03 1.40
CA ALA A 94 -6.69 -32.32 1.81
C ALA A 94 -6.04 -31.10 2.49
N ALA A 95 -6.20 -29.91 1.95
CA ALA A 95 -5.74 -28.66 2.56
C ALA A 95 -6.42 -28.39 3.91
N ALA A 96 -7.73 -28.64 4.03
CA ALA A 96 -8.47 -28.49 5.28
C ALA A 96 -7.98 -29.45 6.36
N GLN A 97 -7.71 -30.70 6.02
CA GLN A 97 -7.14 -31.68 6.95
C GLN A 97 -5.73 -31.27 7.41
N SER A 98 -4.90 -30.78 6.51
CA SER A 98 -3.53 -30.31 6.82
C SER A 98 -3.56 -29.09 7.74
N ALA A 99 -4.38 -28.09 7.44
CA ALA A 99 -4.53 -26.89 8.28
C ALA A 99 -5.04 -27.26 9.69
N ARG A 100 -6.05 -28.14 9.77
CA ARG A 100 -6.56 -28.65 11.06
C ARG A 100 -5.51 -29.40 11.87
N ALA A 101 -4.67 -30.22 11.23
CA ALA A 101 -3.65 -31.00 11.92
C ALA A 101 -2.64 -30.13 12.67
N ILE A 102 -2.41 -28.91 12.21
CA ILE A 102 -1.48 -27.93 12.82
C ILE A 102 -2.11 -27.22 14.01
N SER A 103 -3.45 -27.11 14.08
CA SER A 103 -4.19 -26.29 15.06
C SER A 103 -4.92 -27.12 16.14
N ARG A 104 -4.22 -27.90 16.96
CA ARG A 104 -4.83 -28.92 17.84
C ARG A 104 -5.26 -28.51 19.26
N GLU A 105 -5.42 -27.25 19.62
CA GLU A 105 -5.63 -26.84 21.03
C GLU A 105 -6.85 -25.93 21.32
N GLY A 106 -7.86 -25.85 20.45
CA GLY A 106 -9.04 -24.99 20.62
C GLY A 106 -10.30 -25.71 21.06
N GLY A 107 -11.39 -24.98 21.20
CA GLY A 107 -12.75 -25.50 21.44
C GLY A 107 -13.33 -26.22 20.23
N ALA A 108 -14.50 -26.83 20.38
CA ALA A 108 -15.24 -27.39 19.25
C ALA A 108 -16.27 -26.37 18.75
N GLN A 109 -16.21 -26.04 17.47
CA GLN A 109 -17.20 -25.19 16.79
C GLN A 109 -17.86 -25.96 15.64
N SER A 110 -19.11 -25.64 15.34
CA SER A 110 -19.81 -26.09 14.14
C SER A 110 -19.90 -24.96 13.14
N GLY A 111 -19.63 -25.25 11.86
CA GLY A 111 -19.80 -24.28 10.78
C GLY A 111 -21.25 -23.80 10.66
N ARG A 112 -21.43 -22.57 10.27
CA ARG A 112 -22.73 -21.96 9.96
C ARG A 112 -22.96 -21.97 8.45
N SER A 113 -24.23 -21.97 8.06
CA SER A 113 -24.60 -21.79 6.65
C SER A 113 -24.08 -20.46 6.14
N LEU A 114 -23.51 -20.51 4.94
CA LEU A 114 -22.89 -19.34 4.32
C LEU A 114 -23.96 -18.35 3.86
N LEU A 115 -23.87 -17.14 4.34
CA LEU A 115 -24.69 -16.01 3.96
C LEU A 115 -23.81 -14.95 3.31
N ARG A 116 -24.39 -14.24 2.36
CA ARG A 116 -23.70 -13.18 1.66
C ARG A 116 -23.28 -12.06 2.59
N GLY A 117 -22.00 -11.68 2.57
CA GLY A 117 -21.44 -10.54 3.26
C GLY A 117 -21.74 -9.20 2.55
N HIS A 118 -21.58 -8.10 3.26
CA HIS A 118 -21.63 -6.76 2.68
C HIS A 118 -20.27 -6.38 2.09
N ALA A 119 -20.28 -5.79 0.89
CA ALA A 119 -19.10 -5.21 0.27
C ALA A 119 -19.41 -3.79 -0.20
N ARG A 120 -18.38 -2.95 -0.26
CA ARG A 120 -18.43 -1.62 -0.84
C ARG A 120 -18.39 -1.68 -2.37
N ALA A 121 -18.44 -0.54 -3.04
CA ALA A 121 -18.32 -0.41 -4.50
C ALA A 121 -17.40 0.76 -4.84
N LEU A 122 -16.13 0.65 -4.41
CA LEU A 122 -15.11 1.70 -4.51
C LEU A 122 -14.42 1.74 -5.87
N TYR A 123 -14.61 0.70 -6.68
CA TYR A 123 -14.03 0.57 -8.02
C TYR A 123 -14.88 -0.36 -8.89
N PRO A 124 -14.77 -0.27 -10.23
CA PRO A 124 -15.49 -1.14 -11.13
C PRO A 124 -14.96 -2.57 -11.08
N ALA A 125 -15.85 -3.57 -11.16
CA ALA A 125 -15.49 -4.98 -11.29
C ALA A 125 -15.15 -5.28 -12.76
N LEU A 126 -13.93 -4.93 -13.19
CA LEU A 126 -13.44 -5.10 -14.56
C LEU A 126 -12.07 -5.78 -14.60
N ASP A 127 -11.71 -6.30 -15.76
CA ASP A 127 -10.37 -6.78 -16.08
C ASP A 127 -9.68 -5.72 -16.97
N PRO A 128 -8.68 -4.98 -16.47
CA PRO A 128 -8.03 -3.95 -17.25
C PRO A 128 -7.23 -4.50 -18.45
N ILE A 129 -6.84 -5.77 -18.42
CA ILE A 129 -6.05 -6.41 -19.47
C ILE A 129 -6.80 -6.46 -20.79
N ASP A 130 -8.11 -6.72 -20.72
CA ASP A 130 -8.97 -6.87 -21.89
C ASP A 130 -9.51 -5.52 -22.43
N GLY A 131 -9.31 -4.40 -21.68
CA GLY A 131 -9.85 -3.09 -22.05
C GLY A 131 -9.18 -2.46 -23.26
N ILE A 132 -7.86 -2.63 -23.41
CA ILE A 132 -7.07 -2.03 -24.50
C ILE A 132 -6.14 -3.09 -25.12
N GLY A 133 -6.06 -3.09 -26.46
CA GLY A 133 -5.16 -4.00 -27.18
C GLY A 133 -3.67 -3.76 -26.90
N ASN A 134 -2.86 -4.80 -27.00
CA ASN A 134 -1.43 -4.76 -26.67
C ASN A 134 -0.65 -3.73 -27.49
N GLU A 135 -0.99 -3.58 -28.79
CA GLU A 135 -0.35 -2.60 -29.66
C GLU A 135 -0.59 -1.17 -29.15
N ALA A 136 -1.81 -0.84 -28.72
CA ALA A 136 -2.14 0.48 -28.19
C ALA A 136 -1.42 0.76 -26.86
N LYS A 137 -1.23 -0.25 -25.99
CA LYS A 137 -0.40 -0.14 -24.78
C LYS A 137 1.04 0.23 -25.11
N VAL A 138 1.65 -0.53 -26.02
CA VAL A 138 3.04 -0.30 -26.45
C VAL A 138 3.19 1.06 -27.12
N GLU A 139 2.21 1.50 -27.91
CA GLU A 139 2.24 2.80 -28.59
C GLU A 139 2.27 3.97 -27.58
N VAL A 140 1.51 3.88 -26.49
CA VAL A 140 1.58 4.87 -25.40
C VAL A 140 2.98 4.95 -24.82
N LEU A 141 3.62 3.80 -24.53
CA LEU A 141 4.98 3.78 -23.96
C LEU A 141 6.02 4.38 -24.92
N LYS A 142 5.96 4.04 -26.20
CA LYS A 142 6.86 4.61 -27.24
C LYS A 142 6.63 6.11 -27.43
N ARG A 143 5.38 6.56 -27.38
CA ARG A 143 5.04 7.98 -27.49
C ARG A 143 5.65 8.79 -26.33
N LEU A 144 5.65 8.26 -25.11
CA LEU A 144 6.27 8.90 -23.94
C LEU A 144 7.80 8.98 -24.09
N ASP A 145 8.45 7.93 -24.61
CA ASP A 145 9.89 7.95 -24.93
C ASP A 145 10.21 9.05 -25.94
N GLY A 146 9.49 9.10 -27.04
CA GLY A 146 9.68 10.13 -28.07
C GLY A 146 9.41 11.54 -27.55
N TYR A 147 8.38 11.71 -26.72
CA TYR A 147 8.05 12.99 -26.06
C TYR A 147 9.22 13.49 -25.20
N LEU A 148 9.78 12.62 -24.34
CA LEU A 148 10.87 13.00 -23.43
C LEU A 148 12.16 13.37 -24.18
N ARG A 149 12.50 12.62 -25.23
CA ARG A 149 13.68 12.90 -26.06
C ARG A 149 13.57 14.22 -26.83
N ALA A 150 12.36 14.55 -27.26
CA ALA A 150 12.08 15.82 -27.94
C ALA A 150 12.04 17.00 -26.97
N ALA A 151 11.69 16.77 -25.70
CA ALA A 151 11.52 17.82 -24.68
C ALA A 151 12.85 18.44 -24.23
N ASP A 152 13.94 17.64 -24.10
CA ASP A 152 15.24 18.16 -23.67
C ASP A 152 16.40 17.35 -24.26
N PRO A 153 17.40 17.99 -24.89
CA PRO A 153 18.54 17.31 -25.52
C PRO A 153 19.48 16.60 -24.52
N ARG A 154 19.39 16.89 -23.23
CA ARG A 154 20.13 16.21 -22.16
C ARG A 154 19.58 14.84 -21.82
N VAL A 155 18.40 14.46 -22.29
CA VAL A 155 17.82 13.14 -22.10
C VAL A 155 18.70 12.11 -22.82
N LYS A 156 19.21 11.13 -22.06
CA LYS A 156 20.07 10.05 -22.56
C LYS A 156 19.39 8.70 -22.58
N GLN A 157 18.58 8.41 -21.54
CA GLN A 157 17.88 7.14 -21.43
C GLN A 157 16.47 7.38 -20.93
N VAL A 158 15.53 6.65 -21.50
CA VAL A 158 14.13 6.67 -21.09
C VAL A 158 13.67 5.24 -20.87
N MET A 159 13.08 4.99 -19.71
CA MET A 159 12.46 3.72 -19.37
C MET A 159 10.99 3.99 -19.01
N VAL A 160 10.08 3.35 -19.72
CA VAL A 160 8.64 3.44 -19.45
C VAL A 160 8.10 2.04 -19.24
N SER A 161 7.39 1.81 -18.15
CA SER A 161 6.76 0.53 -17.86
C SER A 161 5.30 0.69 -17.50
N LEU A 162 4.50 -0.26 -17.99
CA LEU A 162 3.08 -0.37 -17.73
C LEU A 162 2.82 -1.74 -17.10
N SER A 163 2.05 -1.79 -16.05
CA SER A 163 1.57 -3.04 -15.47
C SER A 163 0.08 -2.95 -15.18
N GLY A 164 -0.58 -4.07 -15.29
CA GLY A 164 -1.98 -4.19 -14.94
C GLY A 164 -2.36 -5.60 -14.56
N GLY A 165 -3.49 -5.72 -13.89
CA GLY A 165 -4.01 -7.01 -13.54
C GLY A 165 -5.33 -6.91 -12.80
N VAL A 166 -5.88 -8.07 -12.53
CA VAL A 166 -7.11 -8.25 -11.75
C VAL A 166 -6.99 -9.45 -10.83
N ASP A 167 -7.40 -9.27 -9.59
CA ASP A 167 -7.66 -10.37 -8.66
C ASP A 167 -9.16 -10.59 -8.56
N THR A 168 -9.61 -11.79 -8.87
CA THR A 168 -10.95 -12.26 -8.49
C THR A 168 -10.78 -13.09 -7.23
N VAL A 169 -11.41 -12.67 -6.13
CA VAL A 169 -11.32 -13.34 -4.83
C VAL A 169 -12.68 -13.76 -4.32
N LEU A 170 -12.71 -14.90 -3.61
CA LEU A 170 -13.88 -15.37 -2.88
C LEU A 170 -13.42 -15.85 -1.51
N ILE A 171 -14.06 -15.35 -0.48
CA ILE A 171 -13.74 -15.65 0.92
C ILE A 171 -14.95 -16.30 1.56
N ALA A 172 -14.77 -17.51 2.09
CA ALA A 172 -15.77 -18.18 2.90
C ALA A 172 -15.26 -18.34 4.33
N ARG A 173 -16.11 -18.05 5.32
CA ARG A 173 -15.78 -18.12 6.74
C ARG A 173 -16.69 -19.07 7.48
N SER A 174 -16.14 -19.73 8.49
CA SER A 174 -16.90 -20.69 9.31
C SER A 174 -18.01 -20.05 10.16
N ASP A 175 -17.97 -18.74 10.39
CA ASP A 175 -19.03 -17.98 11.07
C ASP A 175 -20.19 -17.60 10.13
N GLY A 176 -20.16 -18.05 8.88
CA GLY A 176 -21.25 -17.95 7.92
C GLY A 176 -21.09 -16.82 6.89
N VAL A 177 -19.98 -16.12 6.82
CA VAL A 177 -19.75 -15.05 5.83
C VAL A 177 -19.26 -15.64 4.49
N LEU A 178 -19.86 -15.19 3.39
CA LEU A 178 -19.41 -15.42 2.02
C LEU A 178 -19.22 -14.07 1.34
N GLY A 179 -17.97 -13.68 1.11
CA GLY A 179 -17.57 -12.43 0.45
C GLY A 179 -16.88 -12.68 -0.88
N ALA A 180 -16.99 -11.73 -1.80
CA ALA A 180 -16.27 -11.75 -3.06
C ALA A 180 -15.91 -10.34 -3.51
N ASP A 181 -14.81 -10.23 -4.26
CA ASP A 181 -14.35 -8.97 -4.83
C ASP A 181 -13.65 -9.22 -6.17
N VAL A 182 -13.72 -8.23 -7.07
CA VAL A 182 -12.98 -8.19 -8.34
C VAL A 182 -12.14 -6.92 -8.30
N ARG A 183 -10.84 -7.06 -8.20
CA ARG A 183 -9.87 -6.02 -7.84
C ARG A 183 -8.98 -5.65 -9.02
N PRO A 184 -9.38 -4.72 -9.89
CA PRO A 184 -8.47 -4.19 -10.90
C PRO A 184 -7.30 -3.44 -10.25
N LEU A 185 -6.16 -3.42 -10.93
CA LEU A 185 -5.03 -2.59 -10.55
C LEU A 185 -4.17 -2.30 -11.78
N VAL A 186 -3.92 -1.02 -12.03
CA VAL A 186 -3.05 -0.57 -13.12
C VAL A 186 -1.98 0.37 -12.60
N ARG A 187 -0.83 0.43 -13.29
CA ARG A 187 0.27 1.33 -12.96
C ARG A 187 1.09 1.66 -14.19
N LEU A 188 1.41 2.95 -14.35
CA LEU A 188 2.38 3.47 -15.32
C LEU A 188 3.57 4.07 -14.55
N ASN A 189 4.80 3.75 -14.98
CA ASN A 189 6.01 4.35 -14.45
C ASN A 189 6.84 4.93 -15.58
N VAL A 190 7.42 6.08 -15.34
CA VAL A 190 8.35 6.76 -16.23
C VAL A 190 9.62 7.06 -15.46
N GLN A 191 10.74 6.64 -15.99
CA GLN A 191 12.07 7.01 -15.50
C GLN A 191 12.86 7.62 -16.65
N VAL A 192 13.52 8.73 -16.36
CA VAL A 192 14.37 9.42 -17.31
C VAL A 192 15.76 9.64 -16.71
N ILE A 193 16.78 9.45 -17.53
CA ILE A 193 18.15 9.78 -17.18
C ILE A 193 18.61 10.92 -18.08
N VAL A 194 19.11 11.98 -17.48
CA VAL A 194 19.69 13.12 -18.15
C VAL A 194 21.18 13.20 -17.88
N GLU A 195 21.93 13.76 -18.83
CA GLU A 195 23.38 13.95 -18.72
C GLU A 195 23.77 15.34 -19.21
N HIS A 196 24.57 16.02 -18.42
CA HIS A 196 25.16 17.32 -18.79
C HIS A 196 26.53 17.50 -18.12
N ASN A 197 27.52 17.89 -18.89
CA ASN A 197 28.90 18.15 -18.42
C ASN A 197 29.49 17.00 -17.57
N GLY A 198 29.24 15.74 -17.96
CA GLY A 198 29.72 14.56 -17.25
C GLY A 198 28.93 14.18 -15.99
N ARG A 199 27.93 14.96 -15.59
CA ARG A 199 26.97 14.58 -14.54
C ARG A 199 25.80 13.84 -15.15
N ARG A 200 25.42 12.76 -14.50
CA ARG A 200 24.27 11.93 -14.87
C ARG A 200 23.31 11.81 -13.70
N GLU A 201 22.06 12.20 -13.90
CA GLU A 201 21.04 12.18 -12.89
C GLU A 201 19.74 11.60 -13.42
N SER A 202 18.90 11.09 -12.51
CA SER A 202 17.63 10.46 -12.88
C SER A 202 16.46 11.17 -12.21
N GLY A 203 15.30 11.06 -12.85
CA GLY A 203 14.01 11.41 -12.29
C GLY A 203 13.02 10.29 -12.54
N TYR A 204 12.03 10.20 -11.68
CA TYR A 204 11.04 9.14 -11.67
C TYR A 204 9.68 9.71 -11.33
N ALA A 205 8.66 9.35 -12.12
CA ALA A 205 7.27 9.62 -11.80
C ALA A 205 6.38 8.50 -12.32
N GLY A 206 5.20 8.37 -11.75
CA GLY A 206 4.23 7.39 -12.18
C GLY A 206 3.02 7.41 -11.28
N GLY A 207 2.03 6.61 -11.65
CA GLY A 207 0.80 6.52 -10.91
C GLY A 207 -0.04 5.35 -11.36
N GLY A 208 -1.13 5.13 -10.64
CA GLY A 208 -2.07 4.07 -10.93
C GLY A 208 -3.18 3.98 -9.89
N GLY A 209 -4.00 2.95 -10.02
CA GLY A 209 -5.12 2.74 -9.11
C GLY A 209 -5.99 1.59 -9.52
N ARG A 210 -7.16 1.49 -8.89
CA ARG A 210 -8.13 0.41 -9.12
C ARG A 210 -9.16 0.80 -10.19
N TYR A 211 -8.68 0.89 -11.42
CA TYR A 211 -9.46 1.23 -12.61
C TYR A 211 -8.84 0.59 -13.86
N GLY A 212 -9.42 0.84 -15.05
CA GLY A 212 -8.88 0.36 -16.33
C GLY A 212 -7.78 1.26 -16.89
N TYR A 213 -7.09 0.79 -17.93
CA TYR A 213 -6.07 1.57 -18.63
C TYR A 213 -6.62 2.83 -19.29
N GLU A 214 -7.88 2.83 -19.72
CA GLU A 214 -8.54 4.01 -20.31
C GLU A 214 -8.51 5.19 -19.33
N ALA A 215 -8.80 4.95 -18.05
CA ALA A 215 -8.75 5.97 -17.02
C ALA A 215 -7.30 6.39 -16.69
N LEU A 216 -6.35 5.45 -16.75
CA LEU A 216 -4.92 5.76 -16.56
C LEU A 216 -4.38 6.65 -17.67
N PHE A 217 -4.84 6.45 -18.91
CA PHE A 217 -4.36 7.18 -20.08
C PHE A 217 -5.17 8.45 -20.38
N ALA A 218 -6.24 8.71 -19.64
CA ALA A 218 -7.07 9.90 -19.79
C ALA A 218 -6.38 11.19 -19.34
N ASP A 219 -6.89 12.31 -19.81
CA ASP A 219 -6.59 13.67 -19.32
C ASP A 219 -5.11 14.07 -19.35
N GLY A 220 -4.31 13.44 -20.23
CA GLY A 220 -2.88 13.72 -20.37
C GLY A 220 -2.03 13.29 -19.16
N ARG A 221 -2.52 12.34 -18.35
CA ARG A 221 -1.80 11.79 -17.19
C ARG A 221 -0.44 11.18 -17.58
N PRO A 222 -0.34 10.35 -18.66
CA PRO A 222 0.95 9.78 -19.05
C PRO A 222 2.01 10.86 -19.33
N GLU A 223 1.65 11.90 -20.04
CA GLU A 223 2.54 13.03 -20.36
C GLU A 223 2.85 13.87 -19.12
N ALA A 224 1.92 13.98 -18.15
CA ALA A 224 2.17 14.64 -16.87
C ALA A 224 3.24 13.89 -16.06
N PHE A 225 3.18 12.55 -15.99
CA PHE A 225 4.24 11.74 -15.37
C PHE A 225 5.58 11.89 -16.10
N ALA A 226 5.56 11.90 -17.44
CA ALA A 226 6.78 12.11 -18.22
C ALA A 226 7.41 13.47 -17.92
N ARG A 227 6.62 14.55 -17.91
CA ARG A 227 7.12 15.91 -17.56
C ARG A 227 7.68 15.96 -16.15
N GLU A 228 7.01 15.33 -15.19
CA GLU A 228 7.47 15.33 -13.79
C GLU A 228 8.78 14.55 -13.62
N ALA A 229 8.93 13.38 -14.25
CA ALA A 229 10.17 12.62 -14.24
C ALA A 229 11.33 13.42 -14.83
N LEU A 230 11.10 14.11 -15.97
CA LEU A 230 12.11 14.99 -16.59
C LEU A 230 12.45 16.18 -15.69
N ARG A 231 11.45 16.84 -15.10
CA ARG A 231 11.66 17.97 -14.19
C ARG A 231 12.57 17.58 -13.01
N GLN A 232 12.29 16.45 -12.37
CA GLN A 232 13.11 15.93 -11.25
C GLN A 232 14.56 15.65 -11.69
N ALA A 233 14.74 14.98 -12.84
CA ALA A 233 16.08 14.70 -13.35
C ALA A 233 16.89 15.99 -13.61
N LEU A 234 16.25 17.02 -14.19
CA LEU A 234 16.87 18.30 -14.46
C LEU A 234 17.20 19.08 -13.17
N VAL A 235 16.32 19.07 -12.18
CA VAL A 235 16.58 19.64 -10.86
C VAL A 235 17.78 18.97 -10.19
N ASN A 236 17.87 17.64 -10.27
CA ASN A 236 18.97 16.88 -9.69
C ASN A 236 20.32 17.15 -10.38
N LEU A 237 20.34 17.54 -11.65
CA LEU A 237 21.58 18.02 -12.32
C LEU A 237 22.16 19.26 -11.66
N GLU A 238 21.34 20.16 -11.14
CA GLU A 238 21.74 21.41 -10.50
C GLU A 238 21.95 21.25 -8.99
N ALA A 239 21.51 20.13 -8.40
CA ALA A 239 21.57 19.91 -6.97
C ALA A 239 23.00 19.82 -6.43
N VAL A 240 23.22 20.46 -5.29
CA VAL A 240 24.49 20.41 -4.52
C VAL A 240 24.38 19.37 -3.41
N PRO A 241 25.50 18.90 -2.79
CA PRO A 241 25.45 18.02 -1.64
C PRO A 241 24.60 18.59 -0.49
N ALA A 242 23.72 17.76 0.10
CA ALA A 242 22.91 18.19 1.24
C ALA A 242 23.76 18.40 2.49
N PRO A 243 23.44 19.41 3.33
CA PRO A 243 24.09 19.60 4.62
C PRO A 243 23.72 18.48 5.60
N ALA A 244 24.65 18.16 6.50
CA ALA A 244 24.39 17.25 7.62
C ALA A 244 24.09 18.03 8.91
N GLY A 245 23.28 17.47 9.79
CA GLY A 245 22.99 18.03 11.11
C GLY A 245 21.54 17.97 11.51
N VAL A 246 21.22 18.49 12.69
CA VAL A 246 19.85 18.60 13.19
C VAL A 246 19.27 19.94 12.75
N MET A 247 18.14 19.90 12.03
CA MET A 247 17.53 21.12 11.50
C MET A 247 16.01 20.99 11.35
N PRO A 248 15.27 22.10 11.23
CA PRO A 248 13.87 22.07 10.81
C PRO A 248 13.75 21.53 9.39
N VAL A 249 12.74 20.68 9.17
CA VAL A 249 12.42 20.15 7.85
C VAL A 249 10.94 20.42 7.54
N VAL A 250 10.69 21.04 6.41
CA VAL A 250 9.35 21.11 5.82
C VAL A 250 9.21 19.96 4.85
N LEU A 251 8.24 19.08 5.08
CA LEU A 251 7.86 18.03 4.13
C LEU A 251 6.75 18.55 3.22
N GLY A 252 6.82 18.26 1.94
CA GLY A 252 5.74 18.55 1.00
C GLY A 252 4.53 17.65 1.18
N PRO A 253 3.39 17.95 0.51
CA PRO A 253 2.19 17.12 0.55
C PRO A 253 2.34 15.85 -0.30
N GLY A 254 1.45 14.88 -0.10
CA GLY A 254 1.34 13.68 -0.93
C GLY A 254 2.33 12.57 -0.59
N TRP A 255 3.20 12.20 -1.54
CA TRP A 255 4.13 11.05 -1.41
C TRP A 255 5.06 11.11 -0.18
N PRO A 256 5.53 12.27 0.32
CA PRO A 256 6.25 12.31 1.60
C PRO A 256 5.51 11.69 2.79
N GLY A 257 4.21 11.44 2.68
CA GLY A 257 3.43 10.62 3.62
C GLY A 257 3.94 9.17 3.79
N VAL A 258 4.90 8.71 2.97
CA VAL A 258 5.65 7.48 3.22
C VAL A 258 6.35 7.52 4.59
N LEU A 259 6.72 8.69 5.09
CA LEU A 259 7.21 8.85 6.46
C LEU A 259 6.18 8.37 7.50
N LEU A 260 4.90 8.71 7.32
CA LEU A 260 3.83 8.27 8.22
C LEU A 260 3.60 6.76 8.12
N HIS A 261 3.69 6.20 6.93
CA HIS A 261 3.59 4.76 6.70
C HIS A 261 4.61 3.99 7.55
N GLU A 262 5.86 4.44 7.54
CA GLU A 262 6.94 3.80 8.29
C GLU A 262 6.96 4.21 9.77
N ALA A 263 6.94 5.51 10.06
CA ALA A 263 7.10 6.03 11.42
C ALA A 263 5.91 5.72 12.33
N VAL A 264 4.72 5.53 11.75
CA VAL A 264 3.46 5.33 12.48
C VAL A 264 2.76 4.05 12.03
N GLY A 265 2.52 3.87 10.74
CA GLY A 265 1.65 2.84 10.20
C GLY A 265 2.05 1.43 10.61
N HIS A 266 3.26 0.98 10.31
CA HIS A 266 3.75 -0.34 10.72
C HIS A 266 3.74 -0.54 12.23
N GLY A 267 4.06 0.52 12.99
CA GLY A 267 4.01 0.48 14.45
C GLY A 267 2.61 0.30 15.03
N LEU A 268 1.56 0.60 14.27
CA LEU A 268 0.15 0.50 14.70
C LEU A 268 -0.59 -0.71 14.10
N GLU A 269 0.10 -1.65 13.49
CA GLU A 269 -0.45 -2.95 13.11
C GLU A 269 -0.68 -3.82 14.34
N GLY A 270 -1.84 -4.46 14.42
CA GLY A 270 -2.35 -5.10 15.64
C GLY A 270 -1.52 -6.26 16.14
N ASP A 271 -0.90 -7.05 15.27
CA ASP A 271 -0.08 -8.20 15.63
C ASP A 271 1.19 -7.81 16.42
N PHE A 272 1.85 -6.73 16.03
CA PHE A 272 3.01 -6.20 16.76
C PHE A 272 2.62 -5.63 18.12
N ASN A 273 1.46 -4.96 18.17
CA ASN A 273 0.93 -4.37 19.40
C ASN A 273 0.46 -5.45 20.40
N ARG A 274 -0.21 -6.49 19.90
CA ARG A 274 -0.61 -7.65 20.72
C ARG A 274 0.61 -8.38 21.31
N LYS A 275 1.65 -8.57 20.52
CA LYS A 275 2.89 -9.23 20.94
C LYS A 275 3.77 -8.34 21.82
N GLY A 276 3.45 -7.06 21.99
CA GLY A 276 4.26 -6.12 22.78
C GLY A 276 5.58 -5.75 22.11
N THR A 277 5.72 -5.95 20.79
CA THR A 277 6.97 -5.71 20.05
C THR A 277 7.01 -4.35 19.35
N SER A 278 5.89 -3.61 19.31
CA SER A 278 5.85 -2.25 18.78
C SER A 278 6.19 -1.21 19.85
N VAL A 279 6.85 -0.12 19.43
CA VAL A 279 7.08 1.08 20.26
C VAL A 279 5.77 1.75 20.72
N TYR A 280 4.64 1.42 20.09
CA TYR A 280 3.29 1.90 20.43
C TYR A 280 2.48 0.91 21.28
N ALA A 281 3.02 -0.26 21.63
CA ALA A 281 2.28 -1.28 22.35
C ALA A 281 1.83 -0.79 23.74
N GLY A 282 0.54 -0.98 24.05
CA GLY A 282 -0.06 -0.60 25.34
C GLY A 282 -0.29 0.89 25.55
N ARG A 283 -0.09 1.74 24.53
CA ARG A 283 -0.13 3.20 24.65
C ARG A 283 -1.44 3.86 24.19
N ILE A 284 -2.52 3.09 24.03
CA ILE A 284 -3.84 3.68 23.75
C ILE A 284 -4.22 4.66 24.86
N GLY A 285 -4.68 5.86 24.47
CA GLY A 285 -5.00 6.97 25.36
C GLY A 285 -3.81 7.88 25.68
N GLU A 286 -2.59 7.52 25.28
CA GLU A 286 -1.40 8.35 25.48
C GLU A 286 -1.17 9.31 24.32
N ARG A 287 -0.52 10.43 24.61
CA ARG A 287 -0.03 11.35 23.58
C ARG A 287 1.23 10.78 22.91
N VAL A 288 1.12 10.49 21.62
CA VAL A 288 2.21 9.95 20.79
C VAL A 288 2.63 10.89 19.66
N ALA A 289 1.88 11.98 19.45
CA ALA A 289 2.16 13.00 18.45
C ALA A 289 1.79 14.40 19.01
N ALA A 290 2.19 15.45 18.30
CA ALA A 290 1.84 16.82 18.64
C ALA A 290 0.32 17.06 18.55
N PRO A 291 -0.23 18.03 19.30
CA PRO A 291 -1.61 18.50 19.09
C PRO A 291 -1.84 18.90 17.63
N GLY A 292 -3.05 18.63 17.11
CA GLY A 292 -3.41 18.89 15.71
C GLY A 292 -3.02 17.76 14.74
N VAL A 293 -2.22 16.78 15.17
CA VAL A 293 -1.87 15.62 14.36
C VAL A 293 -2.97 14.56 14.45
N THR A 294 -3.65 14.32 13.33
CA THR A 294 -4.66 13.24 13.20
C THR A 294 -4.29 12.35 12.04
N ILE A 295 -4.09 11.05 12.30
CA ILE A 295 -3.65 10.06 11.32
C ILE A 295 -4.69 8.96 11.23
N VAL A 296 -5.03 8.58 10.00
CA VAL A 296 -6.01 7.54 9.68
C VAL A 296 -5.42 6.51 8.73
N ASP A 297 -5.96 5.29 8.76
CA ASP A 297 -5.84 4.32 7.67
C ASP A 297 -7.21 4.14 7.04
N ASP A 298 -7.35 4.47 5.76
CA ASP A 298 -8.63 4.57 5.07
C ASP A 298 -8.69 3.69 3.83
N GLY A 299 -9.31 2.52 3.98
CA GLY A 299 -9.54 1.59 2.87
C GLY A 299 -10.74 1.95 1.99
N THR A 300 -11.41 3.10 2.23
CA THR A 300 -12.71 3.43 1.60
C THR A 300 -12.63 4.50 0.51
N LEU A 301 -11.44 4.93 0.14
CA LEU A 301 -11.24 5.96 -0.90
C LEU A 301 -11.47 5.38 -2.30
N ASP A 302 -12.32 6.01 -3.11
CA ASP A 302 -12.69 5.53 -4.44
C ASP A 302 -11.47 5.41 -5.37
N GLY A 303 -11.33 4.26 -6.03
CA GLY A 303 -10.33 3.99 -7.05
C GLY A 303 -8.86 4.03 -6.58
N ARG A 304 -8.59 4.28 -5.29
CA ARG A 304 -7.22 4.36 -4.77
C ARG A 304 -6.57 2.98 -4.71
N ARG A 305 -5.24 2.96 -4.88
CA ARG A 305 -4.41 1.75 -4.94
C ARG A 305 -4.54 0.88 -3.70
N GLY A 306 -4.56 1.47 -2.50
CA GLY A 306 -4.68 0.76 -1.22
C GLY A 306 -6.10 0.36 -0.85
N SER A 307 -7.14 0.90 -1.50
CA SER A 307 -8.53 0.67 -1.14
C SER A 307 -9.02 -0.72 -1.52
N LEU A 308 -9.92 -1.27 -0.71
CA LEU A 308 -10.56 -2.58 -0.91
C LEU A 308 -12.04 -2.51 -0.54
N ASN A 309 -12.90 -3.17 -1.30
CA ASN A 309 -14.32 -3.31 -0.96
C ASN A 309 -14.50 -4.15 0.31
N ILE A 310 -13.73 -5.23 0.41
CA ILE A 310 -13.55 -6.08 1.59
C ILE A 310 -12.06 -6.44 1.72
N ASP A 311 -11.58 -6.66 2.93
CA ASP A 311 -10.23 -7.20 3.17
C ASP A 311 -10.15 -8.70 2.82
N ASP A 312 -9.00 -9.34 3.05
CA ASP A 312 -8.78 -10.75 2.70
C ASP A 312 -9.32 -11.73 3.76
N GLU A 313 -10.05 -11.21 4.73
CA GLU A 313 -10.90 -11.97 5.68
C GLU A 313 -12.39 -11.73 5.45
N GLY A 314 -12.77 -10.95 4.42
CA GLY A 314 -14.16 -10.66 4.08
C GLY A 314 -14.82 -9.58 4.95
N HIS A 315 -14.04 -8.79 5.69
CA HIS A 315 -14.56 -7.62 6.40
C HIS A 315 -14.60 -6.40 5.48
N PRO A 316 -15.67 -5.60 5.49
CA PRO A 316 -15.67 -4.31 4.82
C PRO A 316 -14.54 -3.43 5.36
N THR A 317 -13.79 -2.79 4.47
CA THR A 317 -12.80 -1.81 4.87
C THR A 317 -13.47 -0.56 5.44
N GLN A 318 -12.74 0.20 6.24
CA GLN A 318 -13.24 1.41 6.89
C GLN A 318 -12.16 2.49 6.95
N CYS A 319 -12.53 3.69 7.37
CA CYS A 319 -11.60 4.73 7.77
C CYS A 319 -11.35 4.58 9.27
N THR A 320 -10.20 4.00 9.62
CA THR A 320 -9.79 3.75 11.00
C THR A 320 -8.95 4.91 11.50
N THR A 321 -9.41 5.63 12.52
CA THR A 321 -8.59 6.64 13.17
C THR A 321 -7.56 5.96 14.08
N LEU A 322 -6.30 6.22 13.84
CA LEU A 322 -5.16 5.66 14.57
C LEU A 322 -4.70 6.62 15.65
N ILE A 323 -4.46 7.87 15.27
CA ILE A 323 -4.07 8.97 16.16
C ILE A 323 -5.07 10.11 15.94
N GLU A 324 -5.64 10.64 17.02
CA GLU A 324 -6.57 11.77 17.00
C GLU A 324 -6.03 12.90 17.87
N ASP A 325 -5.81 14.07 17.27
CA ASP A 325 -5.23 15.24 17.98
C ASP A 325 -3.97 14.87 18.82
N GLY A 326 -3.13 14.02 18.26
CA GLY A 326 -1.90 13.54 18.90
C GLY A 326 -2.07 12.40 19.92
N ILE A 327 -3.29 11.95 20.19
CA ILE A 327 -3.58 10.84 21.09
C ILE A 327 -3.72 9.55 20.29
N LEU A 328 -3.08 8.48 20.73
CA LEU A 328 -3.25 7.14 20.14
C LEU A 328 -4.63 6.60 20.54
N VAL A 329 -5.49 6.30 19.54
CA VAL A 329 -6.88 5.87 19.78
C VAL A 329 -7.19 4.49 19.18
N GLY A 330 -6.37 3.96 18.27
CA GLY A 330 -6.65 2.69 17.63
C GLY A 330 -5.44 2.01 17.00
N TYR A 331 -5.65 0.75 16.65
CA TYR A 331 -4.72 -0.08 15.87
C TYR A 331 -5.45 -0.63 14.64
N MET A 332 -4.69 -0.96 13.60
CA MET A 332 -5.20 -1.72 12.45
C MET A 332 -5.27 -3.21 12.82
N GLN A 333 -6.43 -3.82 12.64
CA GLN A 333 -6.71 -5.16 13.14
C GLN A 333 -7.17 -6.11 12.03
N ASP A 334 -6.62 -7.33 12.03
CA ASP A 334 -7.25 -8.52 11.45
C ASP A 334 -8.17 -9.20 12.47
N SER A 335 -8.86 -10.26 12.07
CA SER A 335 -9.80 -10.97 12.94
C SER A 335 -9.11 -11.62 14.14
N LEU A 336 -7.94 -12.22 13.95
CA LEU A 336 -7.22 -12.94 15.02
C LEU A 336 -6.74 -11.98 16.10
N ASN A 337 -6.02 -10.93 15.69
CA ASN A 337 -5.44 -9.98 16.65
C ASN A 337 -6.52 -9.12 17.30
N ALA A 338 -7.57 -8.72 16.58
CA ALA A 338 -8.74 -8.07 17.14
C ALA A 338 -9.38 -8.89 18.28
N ARG A 339 -9.65 -10.17 18.03
CA ARG A 339 -10.22 -11.08 19.02
C ARG A 339 -9.32 -11.20 20.26
N LEU A 340 -8.03 -11.41 20.07
CA LEU A 340 -7.08 -11.60 21.17
C LEU A 340 -6.83 -10.34 21.99
N MET A 341 -7.06 -9.17 21.39
CA MET A 341 -6.97 -7.87 22.07
C MET A 341 -8.32 -7.37 22.60
N GLY A 342 -9.42 -8.11 22.38
CA GLY A 342 -10.76 -7.64 22.76
C GLY A 342 -11.24 -6.43 21.96
N MET A 343 -10.77 -6.26 20.74
CA MET A 343 -11.10 -5.17 19.81
C MET A 343 -11.95 -5.68 18.65
N ALA A 344 -12.48 -4.79 17.82
CA ALA A 344 -13.14 -5.12 16.57
C ALA A 344 -12.14 -5.19 15.41
N PRO A 345 -12.35 -6.06 14.39
CA PRO A 345 -11.62 -6.00 13.13
C PRO A 345 -11.82 -4.66 12.43
N THR A 346 -10.79 -4.17 11.75
CA THR A 346 -10.81 -2.86 11.07
C THR A 346 -10.82 -2.95 9.54
N GLY A 347 -10.91 -4.18 8.98
CA GLY A 347 -10.85 -4.39 7.53
C GLY A 347 -9.41 -4.25 7.00
N ASN A 348 -8.44 -4.58 7.83
CA ASN A 348 -7.01 -4.53 7.53
C ASN A 348 -6.36 -5.92 7.45
N GLY A 349 -7.14 -7.01 7.51
CA GLY A 349 -6.63 -8.35 7.32
C GLY A 349 -6.26 -8.58 5.87
N ARG A 350 -4.96 -8.54 5.53
CA ARG A 350 -4.48 -8.60 4.14
C ARG A 350 -3.43 -9.69 3.97
N ARG A 351 -3.35 -10.22 2.75
CA ARG A 351 -2.33 -11.19 2.28
C ARG A 351 -1.90 -10.89 0.86
N GLU A 352 -0.72 -11.34 0.47
CA GLU A 352 -0.23 -11.19 -0.89
C GLU A 352 -0.99 -12.08 -1.88
N SER A 353 -1.24 -13.34 -1.51
CA SER A 353 -1.96 -14.31 -2.34
C SER A 353 -2.60 -15.43 -1.52
N PHE A 354 -3.28 -16.35 -2.21
CA PHE A 354 -3.84 -17.56 -1.61
C PHE A 354 -2.80 -18.42 -0.88
N ALA A 355 -1.53 -18.35 -1.23
CA ALA A 355 -0.44 -19.10 -0.62
C ALA A 355 0.14 -18.45 0.66
N HIS A 356 -0.45 -17.33 1.12
CA HIS A 356 0.06 -16.56 2.24
C HIS A 356 -0.95 -16.43 3.38
N LEU A 357 -0.43 -16.34 4.61
CA LEU A 357 -1.25 -16.03 5.79
C LEU A 357 -1.70 -14.58 5.80
N THR A 358 -2.93 -14.34 6.24
CA THR A 358 -3.45 -13.00 6.50
C THR A 358 -2.80 -12.40 7.73
N MET A 359 -2.53 -11.10 7.70
CA MET A 359 -2.02 -10.30 8.80
C MET A 359 -2.54 -8.87 8.73
N PRO A 360 -2.49 -8.11 9.83
CA PRO A 360 -2.81 -6.67 9.78
C PRO A 360 -1.86 -5.92 8.85
N ARG A 361 -2.42 -5.17 7.90
CA ARG A 361 -1.66 -4.37 6.92
C ARG A 361 -2.42 -3.06 6.64
N MET A 362 -1.65 -2.01 6.36
CA MET A 362 -2.18 -0.72 5.93
C MET A 362 -2.97 -0.81 4.62
N THR A 363 -3.89 0.14 4.42
CA THR A 363 -4.60 0.40 3.17
C THR A 363 -4.13 1.74 2.57
N ASN A 364 -4.76 2.87 2.87
CA ASN A 364 -4.23 4.18 2.56
C ASN A 364 -4.04 4.93 3.88
N THR A 365 -2.79 5.04 4.31
CA THR A 365 -2.44 5.70 5.57
C THR A 365 -2.07 7.15 5.30
N TYR A 366 -2.80 8.10 5.91
CA TYR A 366 -2.52 9.51 5.71
C TYR A 366 -2.81 10.37 6.93
N MET A 367 -2.16 11.54 7.00
CA MET A 367 -2.47 12.59 7.97
C MET A 367 -3.56 13.50 7.42
N ARG A 368 -4.57 13.81 8.21
CA ARG A 368 -5.62 14.78 7.85
C ARG A 368 -5.06 16.19 7.75
N ALA A 369 -5.69 17.02 6.93
CA ALA A 369 -5.32 18.42 6.78
C ALA A 369 -5.45 19.18 8.10
N GLY A 370 -4.49 20.05 8.38
CA GLY A 370 -4.53 21.03 9.42
C GLY A 370 -5.02 22.39 8.93
N GLN A 371 -4.51 23.49 9.53
CA GLN A 371 -4.99 24.84 9.24
C GLN A 371 -3.92 25.78 8.69
N HIS A 372 -2.63 25.37 8.71
CA HIS A 372 -1.54 26.27 8.35
C HIS A 372 -1.37 26.38 6.83
N ASP A 373 -1.06 27.58 6.37
CA ASP A 373 -0.63 27.83 5.00
C ASP A 373 0.80 27.29 4.81
N PRO A 374 1.06 26.43 3.80
CA PRO A 374 2.40 25.93 3.51
C PRO A 374 3.46 27.03 3.30
N GLN A 375 3.07 28.17 2.73
CA GLN A 375 3.97 29.31 2.54
C GLN A 375 4.35 29.97 3.87
N GLU A 376 3.48 29.96 4.87
CA GLU A 376 3.80 30.43 6.23
C GLU A 376 4.80 29.51 6.91
N MET A 377 4.68 28.17 6.70
CA MET A 377 5.66 27.22 7.21
C MET A 377 7.06 27.55 6.69
N ILE A 378 7.20 27.71 5.38
CA ILE A 378 8.49 28.03 4.73
C ILE A 378 9.01 29.37 5.26
N ARG A 379 8.17 30.43 5.32
CA ARG A 379 8.55 31.74 5.84
C ARG A 379 9.01 31.70 7.30
N SER A 380 8.53 30.78 8.10
CA SER A 380 8.89 30.63 9.52
C SER A 380 10.27 30.00 9.75
N VAL A 381 10.86 29.36 8.73
CA VAL A 381 12.14 28.65 8.82
C VAL A 381 13.27 29.55 8.34
N LYS A 382 14.20 29.90 9.24
CA LYS A 382 15.37 30.70 8.90
C LYS A 382 16.44 29.92 8.15
N LYS A 383 16.68 28.66 8.57
CA LYS A 383 17.60 27.71 7.93
C LYS A 383 17.07 26.31 8.13
N GLY A 384 16.86 25.57 7.05
CA GLY A 384 16.29 24.23 7.09
C GLY A 384 16.27 23.56 5.73
N LEU A 385 15.49 22.49 5.64
CA LEU A 385 15.32 21.70 4.42
C LEU A 385 13.83 21.68 4.01
N TYR A 386 13.55 21.79 2.72
CA TYR A 386 12.27 21.46 2.14
C TYR A 386 12.40 20.15 1.35
N ALA A 387 11.79 19.06 1.82
CA ALA A 387 11.86 17.76 1.19
C ALA A 387 10.53 17.45 0.47
N VAL A 388 10.61 17.28 -0.83
CA VAL A 388 9.44 17.17 -1.74
C VAL A 388 9.17 15.74 -2.11
N ASN A 389 10.22 14.90 -2.27
CA ASN A 389 10.06 13.54 -2.75
C ASN A 389 11.07 12.60 -2.10
N PHE A 390 10.71 11.31 -2.02
CA PHE A 390 11.49 10.27 -1.36
C PHE A 390 11.57 9.02 -2.23
N GLY A 391 12.73 8.33 -2.18
CA GLY A 391 12.95 7.07 -2.88
C GLY A 391 12.46 5.83 -2.13
N GLY A 392 12.10 5.99 -0.87
CA GLY A 392 11.68 4.92 0.03
C GLY A 392 12.30 5.07 1.41
N GLY A 393 11.91 4.21 2.33
CA GLY A 393 12.39 4.22 3.70
C GLY A 393 12.32 2.84 4.35
N GLN A 394 12.84 2.77 5.55
CA GLN A 394 12.81 1.59 6.41
C GLN A 394 12.56 2.00 7.85
N VAL A 395 11.86 1.15 8.60
CA VAL A 395 11.63 1.31 10.03
C VAL A 395 12.00 0.03 10.80
N ASP A 396 12.63 0.22 11.94
CA ASP A 396 12.69 -0.79 13.01
C ASP A 396 11.47 -0.58 13.92
N ILE A 397 10.50 -1.46 13.82
CA ILE A 397 9.20 -1.34 14.50
C ILE A 397 9.35 -1.37 16.01
N THR A 398 10.33 -2.10 16.54
CA THR A 398 10.56 -2.25 17.97
C THR A 398 11.13 -0.99 18.60
N SER A 399 12.10 -0.36 17.95
CA SER A 399 12.70 0.90 18.42
C SER A 399 12.01 2.14 17.87
N GLY A 400 11.20 2.01 16.80
CA GLY A 400 10.61 3.11 16.08
C GLY A 400 11.59 3.92 15.21
N LYS A 401 12.84 3.49 15.09
CA LYS A 401 13.87 4.19 14.31
C LYS A 401 13.61 4.02 12.82
N TYR A 402 13.68 5.11 12.07
CA TYR A 402 13.50 5.12 10.63
C TYR A 402 14.64 5.84 9.90
N VAL A 403 14.78 5.50 8.62
CA VAL A 403 15.71 6.16 7.68
C VAL A 403 14.99 6.35 6.34
N PHE A 404 15.03 7.58 5.79
CA PHE A 404 14.46 7.95 4.50
C PHE A 404 15.46 8.71 3.65
N SER A 405 15.56 8.38 2.36
CA SER A 405 16.37 9.11 1.41
C SER A 405 15.49 10.01 0.54
N ALA A 406 15.71 11.32 0.61
CA ALA A 406 15.06 12.27 -0.27
C ALA A 406 15.62 12.16 -1.69
N THR A 407 14.74 12.08 -2.68
CA THR A 407 15.08 12.13 -4.10
C THR A 407 14.95 13.53 -4.69
N GLU A 408 14.24 14.41 -3.98
CA GLU A 408 14.15 15.83 -4.29
C GLU A 408 14.03 16.63 -2.99
N ALA A 409 14.96 17.55 -2.76
CA ALA A 409 14.95 18.46 -1.63
C ALA A 409 15.62 19.78 -1.97
N TYR A 410 15.35 20.81 -1.16
CA TYR A 410 15.86 22.16 -1.33
C TYR A 410 16.28 22.74 0.02
N LEU A 411 17.22 23.66 0.02
CA LEU A 411 17.50 24.49 1.19
C LEU A 411 16.37 25.49 1.43
N ILE A 412 16.08 25.75 2.70
CA ILE A 412 15.31 26.92 3.11
C ILE A 412 16.29 27.88 3.76
N GLU A 413 16.38 29.10 3.23
CA GLU A 413 17.24 30.19 3.72
C GLU A 413 16.42 31.48 3.85
N ASP A 414 16.39 32.03 5.04
CA ASP A 414 15.63 33.24 5.39
C ASP A 414 14.15 33.21 4.91
N GLY A 415 13.49 32.08 5.14
CA GLY A 415 12.09 31.89 4.80
C GLY A 415 11.79 31.68 3.31
N ARG A 416 12.77 31.27 2.51
CA ARG A 416 12.66 31.06 1.07
C ARG A 416 13.27 29.72 0.68
N ILE A 417 12.61 29.01 -0.25
CA ILE A 417 13.21 27.85 -0.92
C ILE A 417 14.28 28.37 -1.88
N THR A 418 15.49 27.81 -1.80
CA THR A 418 16.65 28.27 -2.58
C THR A 418 17.24 27.12 -3.40
N THR A 419 18.40 26.62 -3.05
CA THR A 419 19.21 25.69 -3.84
C THR A 419 18.70 24.25 -3.72
N PRO A 420 18.52 23.50 -4.83
CA PRO A 420 18.24 22.09 -4.77
C PRO A 420 19.42 21.31 -4.18
N VAL A 421 19.13 20.31 -3.37
CA VAL A 421 20.14 19.46 -2.72
C VAL A 421 19.86 17.99 -2.97
N LYS A 422 20.92 17.16 -2.98
CA LYS A 422 20.85 15.72 -3.12
C LYS A 422 21.61 15.01 -2.02
N GLY A 423 21.25 13.73 -1.78
CA GLY A 423 21.86 12.91 -0.74
C GLY A 423 21.38 13.24 0.66
N ALA A 424 20.27 13.98 0.80
CA ALA A 424 19.64 14.20 2.09
C ALA A 424 18.96 12.91 2.57
N THR A 425 19.31 12.48 3.78
CA THR A 425 18.72 11.32 4.44
C THR A 425 18.10 11.77 5.76
N LEU A 426 16.80 11.56 5.95
CA LEU A 426 16.11 11.85 7.19
C LEU A 426 16.22 10.67 8.15
N ILE A 427 16.67 10.90 9.35
CA ILE A 427 16.89 9.89 10.39
C ILE A 427 16.15 10.33 11.65
N GLY A 428 15.35 9.43 12.22
CA GLY A 428 14.58 9.75 13.42
C GLY A 428 13.98 8.54 14.11
N ASN A 429 13.10 8.84 15.04
CA ASN A 429 12.26 7.87 15.75
C ASN A 429 10.80 8.29 15.58
N GLY A 430 9.90 7.37 15.24
CA GLY A 430 8.52 7.68 14.89
C GLY A 430 7.79 8.55 15.92
N PRO A 431 7.58 8.08 17.17
CA PRO A 431 6.92 8.86 18.20
C PRO A 431 7.57 10.21 18.49
N GLU A 432 8.92 10.24 18.55
CA GLU A 432 9.65 11.49 18.80
C GLU A 432 9.46 12.50 17.66
N THR A 433 9.51 12.04 16.42
CA THR A 433 9.31 12.88 15.24
C THR A 433 7.90 13.43 15.18
N MET A 434 6.89 12.60 15.46
CA MET A 434 5.49 13.03 15.47
C MET A 434 5.22 14.05 16.60
N GLN A 435 5.90 13.98 17.72
CA GLN A 435 5.82 15.00 18.78
C GLN A 435 6.48 16.32 18.42
N LYS A 436 7.42 16.34 17.45
CA LYS A 436 8.09 17.53 16.94
C LYS A 436 7.39 18.21 15.77
N VAL A 437 6.24 17.69 15.33
CA VAL A 437 5.40 18.38 14.33
C VAL A 437 4.90 19.67 14.93
N ARG A 438 5.30 20.79 14.33
CA ARG A 438 4.95 22.14 14.77
C ARG A 438 3.76 22.71 14.04
N MET A 439 3.67 22.44 12.73
CA MET A 439 2.62 22.97 11.87
C MET A 439 2.13 21.85 10.92
N VAL A 440 0.82 21.77 10.76
CA VAL A 440 0.15 20.85 9.82
C VAL A 440 -0.57 21.70 8.78
N GLY A 441 -0.30 21.48 7.51
CA GLY A 441 -0.80 22.24 6.38
C GLY A 441 -2.27 21.98 6.07
N ASN A 442 -2.84 22.91 5.29
CA ASN A 442 -4.21 22.80 4.77
C ASN A 442 -4.27 22.20 3.36
N ASP A 443 -3.14 21.73 2.83
CA ASP A 443 -2.90 21.26 1.47
C ASP A 443 -2.75 19.74 1.37
N LEU A 444 -3.65 18.98 2.02
CA LEU A 444 -3.61 17.51 1.95
C LEU A 444 -3.49 17.01 0.52
N GLY A 445 -2.42 16.28 0.25
CA GLY A 445 -2.22 15.50 -0.96
C GLY A 445 -2.20 14.00 -0.65
N LEU A 446 -2.65 13.19 -1.59
CA LEU A 446 -2.45 11.74 -1.59
C LEU A 446 -1.43 11.39 -2.68
N ASP A 447 -0.72 10.28 -2.52
CA ASP A 447 0.22 9.79 -3.54
C ASP A 447 -0.48 9.46 -4.87
N GLU A 448 0.27 9.34 -5.96
CA GLU A 448 -0.29 9.02 -7.29
C GLU A 448 -0.61 7.52 -7.49
N GLY A 449 -0.58 6.72 -6.43
CA GLY A 449 -0.89 5.29 -6.49
C GLY A 449 0.31 4.43 -6.86
N VAL A 450 1.46 4.68 -6.24
CA VAL A 450 2.71 3.93 -6.49
C VAL A 450 3.13 3.04 -5.32
N GLY A 451 2.50 3.15 -4.16
CA GLY A 451 2.90 2.49 -2.92
C GLY A 451 2.83 0.97 -2.97
N ILE A 452 3.87 0.31 -2.46
CA ILE A 452 3.93 -1.12 -2.17
C ILE A 452 4.49 -1.26 -0.75
N CYS A 453 3.80 -2.03 0.07
CA CYS A 453 4.19 -2.28 1.46
C CYS A 453 4.68 -3.72 1.61
N GLY A 454 5.87 -3.89 2.20
CA GLY A 454 6.46 -5.20 2.51
C GLY A 454 6.36 -5.54 4.00
N LYS A 455 5.96 -6.76 4.35
CA LYS A 455 5.98 -7.30 5.72
C LYS A 455 6.01 -8.83 5.67
N ASP A 456 6.88 -9.45 6.43
CA ASP A 456 7.04 -10.93 6.52
C ASP A 456 7.13 -11.61 5.15
N GLY A 457 7.88 -11.00 4.22
CA GLY A 457 8.06 -11.52 2.86
C GLY A 457 6.86 -11.34 1.93
N GLN A 458 5.81 -10.69 2.38
CA GLN A 458 4.60 -10.41 1.59
C GLN A 458 4.52 -8.95 1.16
N SER A 459 4.11 -8.71 -0.07
CA SER A 459 3.91 -7.39 -0.66
C SER A 459 2.43 -7.10 -0.93
N VAL A 460 1.93 -5.94 -0.51
CA VAL A 460 0.56 -5.50 -0.81
C VAL A 460 0.54 -4.07 -1.34
N PRO A 461 -0.38 -3.74 -2.28
CA PRO A 461 -0.55 -2.37 -2.75
C PRO A 461 -1.15 -1.50 -1.64
N VAL A 462 -0.56 -0.30 -1.45
CA VAL A 462 -0.98 0.69 -0.45
C VAL A 462 -1.02 2.08 -1.06
N GLY A 463 -1.69 3.00 -0.37
CA GLY A 463 -1.60 4.44 -0.60
C GLY A 463 -1.05 5.15 0.62
N VAL A 464 -0.49 6.32 0.42
CA VAL A 464 -0.01 7.22 1.46
C VAL A 464 -0.46 8.65 1.20
N GLY A 465 -0.42 9.49 2.22
CA GLY A 465 -0.69 10.91 2.03
C GLY A 465 -0.41 11.74 3.27
N GLN A 466 -0.21 13.01 3.04
CA GLN A 466 -0.10 14.01 4.09
C GLN A 466 -0.30 15.42 3.53
N PRO A 467 -0.64 16.41 4.36
CA PRO A 467 -0.43 17.82 4.02
C PRO A 467 1.05 18.19 4.19
N SER A 468 1.42 19.41 3.84
CA SER A 468 2.73 19.95 4.21
C SER A 468 2.92 19.92 5.73
N LEU A 469 4.11 19.52 6.19
CA LEU A 469 4.44 19.40 7.62
C LEU A 469 5.71 20.16 7.92
N LEU A 470 5.69 21.03 8.94
CA LEU A 470 6.90 21.54 9.56
C LEU A 470 7.25 20.70 10.78
N ILE A 471 8.41 20.07 10.76
CA ILE A 471 8.93 19.24 11.84
C ILE A 471 10.23 19.85 12.35
N GLU A 472 10.33 20.09 13.66
CA GLU A 472 11.51 20.67 14.29
C GLU A 472 12.52 19.59 14.69
N GLY A 473 13.79 19.81 14.33
CA GLY A 473 14.88 19.01 14.86
C GLY A 473 14.95 17.57 14.35
N ILE A 474 14.78 17.36 13.04
CA ILE A 474 15.11 16.09 12.38
C ILE A 474 16.60 16.02 12.12
N THR A 475 17.19 14.86 12.32
CA THR A 475 18.56 14.58 11.88
C THR A 475 18.58 14.38 10.37
N VAL A 476 19.30 15.23 9.68
CA VAL A 476 19.58 15.11 8.25
C VAL A 476 20.99 14.58 8.09
N GLY A 477 21.12 13.37 7.52
CA GLY A 477 22.39 12.87 6.98
C GLY A 477 22.62 13.52 5.62
N GLY A 478 23.81 14.10 5.42
CA GLY A 478 24.19 14.75 4.18
C GLY A 478 25.42 14.12 3.56
N THR A 479 25.72 14.50 2.32
CA THR A 479 26.92 14.11 1.59
C THR A 479 27.98 15.23 1.54
N GLN A 480 27.70 16.37 2.17
CA GLN A 480 28.68 17.44 2.35
C GLN A 480 29.63 17.02 3.49
N ALA A 481 30.90 16.78 3.14
CA ALA A 481 31.97 16.47 4.10
C ALA A 481 32.46 17.76 4.79
#